data_bc765184f543a9392f1757d19be478e6
#
_entry.id   bc765184f543a9392f1757d19be478e6
#
_cell.length_a   1.000
_cell.length_b   1.000
_cell.length_c   1.000
_cell.angle_alpha   90.00
_cell.angle_beta   90.00
_cell.angle_gamma   90.00
#
_symmetry.space_group_name_H-M   'P 1'
#
loop_
_entity.id
_entity.type
_entity.pdbx_description
1 polymer ?
#
loop_
_entity_poly.entity_id
_entity_poly.type
_entity_poly.pdbx_seq_one_letter_code
_entity_poly.pdbx_strand_id
1 'polypeptide(L)'
;MKPLLIAGALLIVDVVSLSGCAQLMPAATPQTLYYQCGTMPLTVTLNPSSQGGSVTFLLDGESHTLPRVPAASGTRYSDDRYAFWSKGNQVFIARGDRIIVNDCVLK
;
A
#
# COMPACT_ATOMS: atom_id res chain seq x y z
N MET A 1 -37.09 -59.93 9.13
CA MET A 1 -36.78 -59.47 9.20
C MET A 1 -36.26 -58.50 9.12
N LYS A 2 -35.99 -58.00 9.10
CA LYS A 2 -35.45 -57.18 9.10
C LYS A 2 -35.01 -56.09 8.90
N PRO A 3 -34.80 -55.76 8.90
CA PRO A 3 -34.30 -54.79 8.79
C PRO A 3 -33.88 -53.96 8.59
N LEU A 4 -33.59 -53.51 8.64
CA LEU A 4 -33.12 -52.61 8.53
C LEU A 4 -32.71 -51.68 8.37
N LEU A 5 -32.40 -51.27 8.34
CA LEU A 5 -31.97 -50.45 8.36
C LEU A 5 -31.51 -49.52 8.15
N ILE A 6 -31.20 -49.13 8.07
CA ILE A 6 -30.78 -48.31 8.00
C ILE A 6 -30.31 -47.39 7.86
N ALA A 7 -30.06 -47.14 7.75
CA ALA A 7 -29.57 -46.26 7.75
C ALA A 7 -29.13 -45.39 7.48
N GLY A 8 -28.91 -45.03 7.40
CA GLY A 8 -28.41 -44.06 7.36
C GLY A 8 -27.90 -43.22 7.06
N ALA A 9 -27.71 -42.85 6.95
CA ALA A 9 -27.27 -42.03 6.82
C ALA A 9 -26.81 -41.03 6.76
N LEU A 10 -26.68 -40.61 6.66
CA LEU A 10 -26.28 -39.69 6.74
C LEU A 10 -25.63 -38.86 6.48
N LEU A 11 -25.29 -38.39 6.37
CA LEU A 11 -24.69 -37.63 6.22
C LEU A 11 -24.33 -36.58 6.10
N ILE A 12 -24.01 -36.08 6.03
CA ILE A 12 -23.70 -35.12 6.06
C ILE A 12 -23.02 -34.28 5.82
N VAL A 13 -22.66 -33.83 5.68
CA VAL A 13 -22.06 -33.01 5.45
C VAL A 13 -21.67 -31.98 5.44
N ASP A 14 -21.38 -31.41 5.37
CA ASP A 14 -21.00 -30.39 5.49
C ASP A 14 -20.32 -29.57 5.06
N VAL A 15 -19.96 -29.13 4.96
CA VAL A 15 -19.42 -28.37 4.56
C VAL A 15 -19.01 -27.35 4.55
N VAL A 16 -18.77 -26.93 4.53
CA VAL A 16 -18.40 -26.01 4.54
C VAL A 16 -17.92 -25.07 4.28
N SER A 17 -17.75 -24.66 4.11
CA SER A 17 -17.48 -23.68 3.93
C SER A 17 -16.65 -22.89 4.01
N LEU A 18 -16.28 -22.50 4.02
CA LEU A 18 -15.41 -21.80 4.19
C LEU A 18 -15.08 -20.90 3.45
N SER A 19 -15.13 -20.81 3.00
CA SER A 19 -14.88 -19.98 2.08
C SER A 19 -14.80 -18.69 2.37
N GLY A 20 -15.34 -18.20 3.04
CA GLY A 20 -15.33 -16.86 3.14
C GLY A 20 -14.11 -16.22 3.42
N CYS A 21 -13.15 -16.88 3.75
CA CYS A 21 -12.06 -16.22 4.15
C CYS A 21 -11.39 -15.48 3.18
N ALA A 22 -11.39 -15.93 2.09
CA ALA A 22 -10.53 -15.34 1.16
C ALA A 22 -10.80 -13.98 0.96
N GLN A 23 -11.94 -13.62 1.00
CA GLN A 23 -12.16 -12.35 0.65
C GLN A 23 -11.98 -11.43 1.65
N LEU A 24 -11.70 -11.81 2.72
CA LEU A 24 -11.55 -10.86 3.68
C LEU A 24 -10.37 -10.09 3.61
N MET A 25 -9.51 -10.31 2.67
CA MET A 25 -8.44 -9.41 2.54
C MET A 25 -8.99 -8.16 2.15
N PRO A 26 -9.00 -7.17 2.97
CA PRO A 26 -9.44 -5.88 2.55
C PRO A 26 -8.48 -5.41 1.52
N ALA A 27 -8.99 -4.82 0.53
CA ALA A 27 -8.19 -4.10 -0.37
C ALA A 27 -7.50 -3.09 0.46
N ALA A 28 -6.24 -2.95 0.30
CA ALA A 28 -5.51 -1.95 1.03
C ALA A 28 -6.05 -0.59 0.64
N THR A 29 -6.28 0.24 1.60
CA THR A 29 -6.82 1.55 1.35
C THR A 29 -5.73 2.57 1.25
N PRO A 30 -5.88 3.62 0.45
CA PRO A 30 -4.92 4.70 0.42
C PRO A 30 -4.74 5.32 1.79
N GLN A 31 -3.51 5.68 2.09
CA GLN A 31 -3.18 6.27 3.37
C GLN A 31 -2.57 7.63 3.14
N THR A 32 -3.06 8.65 3.83
CA THR A 32 -2.56 10.00 3.70
C THR A 32 -1.62 10.31 4.84
N LEU A 33 -0.45 10.80 4.51
CA LEU A 33 0.56 11.18 5.48
C LEU A 33 0.89 12.66 5.31
N TYR A 34 1.13 13.32 6.42
CA TYR A 34 1.43 14.74 6.41
C TYR A 34 2.85 14.96 6.91
N TYR A 35 3.63 15.64 6.10
CA TYR A 35 5.01 15.92 6.41
C TYR A 35 5.23 17.43 6.51
N GLN A 36 6.24 17.81 7.24
CA GLN A 36 6.67 19.18 7.31
C GLN A 36 8.09 19.25 6.77
N CYS A 37 8.28 20.00 5.68
CA CYS A 37 9.55 20.12 5.02
C CYS A 37 10.06 21.56 5.25
N GLY A 38 10.76 21.75 6.37
CA GLY A 38 11.09 23.10 6.75
C GLY A 38 9.82 23.87 7.05
N THR A 39 9.56 24.91 6.28
CA THR A 39 8.34 25.70 6.44
C THR A 39 7.23 25.27 5.50
N MET A 40 7.48 24.29 4.64
CA MET A 40 6.51 23.86 3.64
C MET A 40 5.83 22.59 4.05
N PRO A 41 4.50 22.55 4.08
CA PRO A 41 3.80 21.30 4.34
C PRO A 41 3.76 20.45 3.07
N LEU A 42 3.82 19.14 3.25
CA LEU A 42 3.75 18.21 2.13
C LEU A 42 2.75 17.11 2.48
N THR A 43 1.75 16.97 1.65
CA THR A 43 0.75 15.92 1.81
C THR A 43 1.04 14.81 0.83
N VAL A 44 1.09 13.59 1.35
CA VAL A 44 1.50 12.44 0.58
C VAL A 44 0.44 11.36 0.74
N THR A 45 0.05 10.74 -0.35
CA THR A 45 -0.89 9.63 -0.32
C THR A 45 -0.19 8.37 -0.80
N LEU A 46 -0.20 7.34 0.04
CA LEU A 46 0.32 6.04 -0.34
C LEU A 46 -0.82 5.24 -0.92
N ASN A 47 -0.62 4.73 -2.12
CA ASN A 47 -1.63 3.95 -2.84
C ASN A 47 -1.13 2.51 -2.93
N PRO A 48 -1.53 1.65 -2.01
CA PRO A 48 -1.04 0.28 -2.02
C PRO A 48 -1.62 -0.50 -3.19
N SER A 49 -0.86 -1.46 -3.66
CA SER A 49 -1.34 -2.38 -4.67
C SER A 49 -0.56 -3.67 -4.57
N SER A 50 -1.04 -4.70 -5.25
CA SER A 50 -0.35 -5.98 -5.24
C SER A 50 1.02 -5.90 -5.91
N GLN A 51 1.27 -4.85 -6.64
CA GLN A 51 2.53 -4.70 -7.34
C GLN A 51 3.46 -3.68 -6.69
N GLY A 52 3.29 -3.42 -5.42
CA GLY A 52 4.18 -2.51 -4.72
C GLY A 52 3.61 -1.15 -4.46
N GLY A 53 2.60 -0.76 -5.20
CA GLY A 53 1.94 0.50 -4.94
C GLY A 53 2.62 1.70 -5.56
N SER A 54 2.12 2.87 -5.19
CA SER A 54 2.62 4.14 -5.69
C SER A 54 2.46 5.20 -4.62
N VAL A 55 3.06 6.34 -4.85
CA VAL A 55 2.91 7.49 -3.97
C VAL A 55 2.42 8.65 -4.81
N THR A 56 1.51 9.43 -4.26
CA THR A 56 1.02 10.64 -4.90
C THR A 56 1.30 11.81 -3.98
N PHE A 57 1.84 12.88 -4.52
CA PHE A 57 2.07 14.09 -3.76
C PHE A 57 1.85 15.30 -4.64
N LEU A 58 1.57 16.43 -3.99
CA LEU A 58 1.36 17.67 -4.68
C LEU A 58 2.60 18.52 -4.51
N LEU A 59 3.15 18.99 -5.61
CA LEU A 59 4.34 19.80 -5.59
C LEU A 59 4.13 20.98 -6.55
N ASP A 60 4.24 22.18 -6.01
CA ASP A 60 4.03 23.40 -6.80
C ASP A 60 2.69 23.38 -7.53
N GLY A 61 1.66 22.87 -6.87
CA GLY A 61 0.34 22.82 -7.47
C GLY A 61 0.12 21.68 -8.44
N GLU A 62 1.13 20.85 -8.64
CA GLU A 62 1.05 19.77 -9.60
C GLU A 62 1.08 18.43 -8.90
N SER A 63 0.20 17.53 -9.28
CA SER A 63 0.11 16.23 -8.67
C SER A 63 1.03 15.25 -9.39
N HIS A 64 1.83 14.52 -8.62
CA HIS A 64 2.73 13.52 -9.16
C HIS A 64 2.43 12.17 -8.54
N THR A 65 2.40 11.13 -9.35
CA THR A 65 2.21 9.77 -8.89
C THR A 65 3.37 8.93 -9.39
N LEU A 66 4.11 8.35 -8.46
CA LEU A 66 5.30 7.59 -8.78
C LEU A 66 5.15 6.15 -8.34
N PRO A 67 5.52 5.19 -9.19
CA PRO A 67 5.46 3.79 -8.78
C PRO A 67 6.63 3.42 -7.88
N ARG A 68 6.41 2.41 -7.07
CA ARG A 68 7.46 1.93 -6.20
C ARG A 68 8.55 1.25 -7.02
N VAL A 69 9.79 1.49 -6.65
CA VAL A 69 10.95 0.90 -7.32
C VAL A 69 11.87 0.29 -6.28
N PRO A 70 12.76 -0.61 -6.67
CA PRO A 70 13.71 -1.18 -5.72
C PRO A 70 14.63 -0.13 -5.12
N ALA A 71 14.99 -0.32 -3.87
CA ALA A 71 15.91 0.55 -3.17
C ALA A 71 16.75 -0.26 -2.21
N ALA A 72 18.00 0.14 -2.03
CA ALA A 72 18.89 -0.55 -1.11
C ALA A 72 18.47 -0.33 0.33
N SER A 73 17.91 0.81 0.65
CA SER A 73 17.40 1.09 1.98
C SER A 73 16.22 2.04 1.85
N GLY A 74 15.33 1.97 2.83
CA GLY A 74 14.14 2.79 2.78
C GLY A 74 13.18 2.34 1.71
N THR A 75 12.25 3.21 1.38
CA THR A 75 11.25 2.95 0.33
C THR A 75 11.36 4.05 -0.71
N ARG A 76 11.46 3.66 -1.95
CA ARG A 76 11.66 4.61 -3.03
C ARG A 76 10.56 4.45 -4.07
N TYR A 77 10.08 5.57 -4.56
CA TYR A 77 9.12 5.63 -5.66
C TYR A 77 9.72 6.55 -6.70
N SER A 78 9.63 6.18 -7.95
CA SER A 78 10.29 6.98 -8.98
C SER A 78 9.66 6.80 -10.34
N ASP A 79 9.67 7.86 -11.14
CA ASP A 79 9.39 7.78 -12.55
C ASP A 79 10.63 8.30 -13.28
N ASP A 80 10.48 8.75 -14.52
CA ASP A 80 11.61 9.22 -15.30
C ASP A 80 12.16 10.54 -14.82
N ARG A 81 11.44 11.26 -13.98
CA ARG A 81 11.82 12.61 -13.61
C ARG A 81 12.01 12.80 -12.15
N TYR A 82 11.16 12.18 -11.32
CA TYR A 82 11.14 12.43 -9.89
C TYR A 82 11.41 11.17 -9.11
N ALA A 83 11.97 11.31 -7.94
CA ALA A 83 12.10 10.22 -6.98
C ALA A 83 11.64 10.71 -5.63
N PHE A 84 10.79 9.92 -4.98
CA PHE A 84 10.31 10.16 -3.63
C PHE A 84 10.94 9.09 -2.77
N TRP A 85 11.70 9.49 -1.79
CA TRP A 85 12.42 8.54 -0.97
C TRP A 85 12.00 8.70 0.48
N SER A 86 11.54 7.62 1.08
CA SER A 86 11.10 7.61 2.46
C SER A 86 12.02 6.72 3.27
N LYS A 87 12.50 7.23 4.38
CA LYS A 87 13.38 6.49 5.24
C LYS A 87 13.06 6.83 6.68
N GLY A 88 12.45 5.88 7.37
CA GLY A 88 11.94 6.16 8.70
C GLY A 88 10.88 7.23 8.65
N ASN A 89 11.03 8.27 9.46
CA ASN A 89 10.09 9.38 9.47
C ASN A 89 10.50 10.52 8.54
N GLN A 90 11.52 10.30 7.74
CA GLN A 90 12.03 11.34 6.87
C GLN A 90 11.78 11.05 5.43
N VAL A 91 11.59 12.10 4.66
CA VAL A 91 11.30 12.00 3.24
C VAL A 91 12.09 13.08 2.51
N PHE A 92 12.55 12.76 1.31
CA PHE A 92 13.03 13.79 0.40
C PHE A 92 12.56 13.47 -1.00
N ILE A 93 12.51 14.51 -1.84
CA ILE A 93 12.11 14.39 -3.23
C ILE A 93 13.24 14.92 -4.08
N ALA A 94 13.64 14.15 -5.09
CA ALA A 94 14.68 14.53 -6.02
C ALA A 94 14.08 14.65 -7.41
N ARG A 95 14.67 15.51 -8.20
CA ARG A 95 14.36 15.62 -9.60
C ARG A 95 15.66 15.41 -10.35
N GLY A 96 15.76 14.27 -11.05
CA GLY A 96 17.04 13.88 -11.62
C GLY A 96 18.04 13.65 -10.51
N ASP A 97 19.19 14.29 -10.61
CA ASP A 97 20.24 14.13 -9.62
C ASP A 97 20.14 15.13 -8.49
N ARG A 98 19.13 15.95 -8.46
CA ARG A 98 19.07 17.06 -7.55
C ARG A 98 17.96 16.90 -6.55
N ILE A 99 18.27 17.01 -5.27
CA ILE A 99 17.25 16.99 -4.24
C ILE A 99 16.58 18.35 -4.23
N ILE A 100 15.28 18.38 -4.47
CA ILE A 100 14.54 19.64 -4.56
C ILE A 100 13.66 19.87 -3.33
N VAL A 101 13.31 18.83 -2.58
CA VAL A 101 12.59 18.98 -1.33
C VAL A 101 13.28 18.08 -0.32
N ASN A 102 13.63 18.65 0.81
CA ASN A 102 14.43 17.93 1.80
C ASN A 102 13.92 18.22 3.20
N ASP A 103 14.47 17.49 4.15
CA ASP A 103 14.13 17.71 5.57
C ASP A 103 12.64 17.58 5.85
N CYS A 104 11.98 16.67 5.17
CA CYS A 104 10.58 16.42 5.41
C CYS A 104 10.45 15.42 6.56
N VAL A 105 9.75 15.81 7.58
CA VAL A 105 9.57 15.00 8.78
C VAL A 105 8.08 14.75 8.96
N LEU A 106 7.75 13.54 9.29
CA LEU A 106 6.35 13.16 9.52
C LEU A 106 5.82 13.92 10.73
N LYS A 107 4.64 14.47 10.58
CA LYS A 107 4.01 15.21 11.65
C LYS A 107 3.26 14.34 12.62
#